data_62c9dc442aa3d8c279eb0b57f555630c
#
_entry.id   62c9dc442aa3d8c279eb0b57f555630c
#
_cell.length_a   1.000
_cell.length_b   1.000
_cell.length_c   1.000
_cell.angle_alpha   90.00
_cell.angle_beta   90.00
_cell.angle_gamma   90.00
#
_symmetry.space_group_name_H-M   'P 1'
#
loop_
_entity.id
_entity.type
_entity.pdbx_description
1 polymer ?
#
loop_
_entity_poly.entity_id
_entity_poly.type
_entity_poly.pdbx_seq_one_letter_code
_entity_poly.pdbx_strand_id
1 'polypeptide(L)'
;TDKILIQMINEYNNNYNYALNKYIINKNIQHDEYNNLVFKTFIEFNKVYHWKLFRIGDLIELVNIKKRFKVNNSEKGIYPLITRTSKDNGITKFINEYSIDFNCFTIAPSGSVGYCFYHDYPIAVDGIIKVFKLKETNINPHLIAMMITNNLINKYSYTNGLTIDKILNETVNIPIFE
;
A
#
# COMPACT_ATOMS: atom_id res chain seq x y z
N THR A 1 21.05 5.07 -10.32
CA THR A 1 19.63 5.44 -10.10
C THR A 1 18.70 4.30 -10.51
N ASP A 2 18.90 3.70 -11.69
CA ASP A 2 18.05 2.60 -12.18
C ASP A 2 18.14 1.34 -11.31
N LYS A 3 19.33 1.00 -10.82
CA LYS A 3 19.50 -0.14 -9.92
C LYS A 3 18.73 0.00 -8.61
N ILE A 4 18.66 1.20 -8.05
CA ILE A 4 17.91 1.48 -6.82
C ILE A 4 16.41 1.35 -7.09
N LEU A 5 15.93 1.90 -8.17
CA LEU A 5 14.52 1.79 -8.57
C LEU A 5 14.13 0.32 -8.78
N ILE A 6 14.93 -0.44 -9.51
CA ILE A 6 14.71 -1.88 -9.74
C ILE A 6 14.68 -2.65 -8.42
N GLN A 7 15.60 -2.38 -7.50
CA GLN A 7 15.61 -3.02 -6.19
C GLN A 7 14.34 -2.70 -5.39
N MET A 8 13.93 -1.42 -5.33
CA MET A 8 12.71 -1.00 -4.64
C MET A 8 11.46 -1.69 -5.18
N ILE A 9 11.35 -1.81 -6.49
CA ILE A 9 10.22 -2.45 -7.15
C ILE A 9 10.20 -3.96 -6.85
N ASN A 10 11.34 -4.62 -6.89
CA ASN A 10 11.44 -6.04 -6.55
C ASN A 10 11.04 -6.30 -5.09
N GLU A 11 11.50 -5.47 -4.16
CA GLU A 11 11.12 -5.57 -2.74
C GLU A 11 9.62 -5.34 -2.55
N TYR A 12 9.05 -4.32 -3.18
CA TYR A 12 7.62 -4.05 -3.12
C TYR A 12 6.80 -5.19 -3.73
N ASN A 13 7.18 -5.69 -4.91
CA ASN A 13 6.48 -6.79 -5.58
C ASN A 13 6.52 -8.08 -4.76
N ASN A 14 7.64 -8.40 -4.11
CA ASN A 14 7.75 -9.57 -3.24
C ASN A 14 6.80 -9.47 -2.06
N ASN A 15 6.73 -8.31 -1.40
CA ASN A 15 5.80 -8.05 -0.31
C ASN A 15 4.34 -8.16 -0.75
N TYR A 16 4.00 -7.52 -1.86
CA TYR A 16 2.65 -7.54 -2.40
C TYR A 16 2.24 -8.93 -2.86
N ASN A 17 3.08 -9.64 -3.59
CA ASN A 17 2.80 -11.00 -4.07
C ASN A 17 2.63 -11.99 -2.91
N TYR A 18 3.41 -11.86 -1.85
CA TYR A 18 3.20 -12.67 -0.65
C TYR A 18 1.81 -12.43 -0.04
N ALA A 19 1.42 -11.18 0.13
CA ALA A 19 0.13 -10.79 0.67
C ALA A 19 -1.04 -11.27 -0.22
N LEU A 20 -0.91 -11.07 -1.52
CA LEU A 20 -1.90 -11.50 -2.51
C LEU A 20 -2.06 -13.02 -2.54
N ASN A 21 -0.97 -13.77 -2.52
CA ASN A 21 -1.00 -15.24 -2.46
C ASN A 21 -1.73 -15.74 -1.20
N LYS A 22 -1.47 -15.14 -0.04
CA LYS A 22 -2.17 -15.50 1.19
C LYS A 22 -3.66 -15.19 1.13
N TYR A 23 -4.03 -14.03 0.57
CA TYR A 23 -5.42 -13.66 0.37
C TYR A 23 -6.15 -14.63 -0.57
N ILE A 24 -5.53 -14.97 -1.71
CA ILE A 24 -6.08 -15.91 -2.71
C ILE A 24 -6.29 -17.29 -2.11
N ILE A 25 -5.31 -17.83 -1.37
CA ILE A 25 -5.41 -19.11 -0.69
C ILE A 25 -6.58 -19.09 0.32
N ASN A 26 -6.71 -18.03 1.10
CA ASN A 26 -7.80 -17.90 2.07
C ASN A 26 -9.18 -17.76 1.43
N LYS A 27 -9.26 -17.13 0.26
CA LYS A 27 -10.49 -16.98 -0.53
C LYS A 27 -10.83 -18.20 -1.39
N ASN A 28 -9.91 -19.16 -1.52
CA ASN A 28 -10.05 -20.31 -2.41
C ASN A 28 -10.35 -19.90 -3.87
N ILE A 29 -9.65 -18.87 -4.37
CA ILE A 29 -9.77 -18.33 -5.72
C ILE A 29 -9.12 -19.29 -6.72
N GLN A 30 -9.74 -19.48 -7.89
CA GLN A 30 -9.20 -20.36 -8.93
C GLN A 30 -7.98 -19.75 -9.64
N HIS A 31 -7.18 -20.61 -10.26
CA HIS A 31 -5.88 -20.25 -10.87
C HIS A 31 -5.99 -19.17 -11.97
N ASP A 32 -7.07 -19.13 -12.74
CA ASP A 32 -7.25 -18.16 -13.83
C ASP A 32 -7.55 -16.74 -13.30
N GLU A 33 -8.29 -16.64 -12.19
CA GLU A 33 -8.51 -15.37 -11.49
C GLU A 33 -7.21 -14.88 -10.86
N TYR A 34 -6.37 -15.79 -10.38
CA TYR A 34 -5.04 -15.50 -9.84
C TYR A 34 -4.12 -14.85 -10.88
N ASN A 35 -4.01 -15.41 -12.07
CA ASN A 35 -3.17 -14.87 -13.14
C ASN A 35 -3.56 -13.44 -13.50
N ASN A 36 -4.86 -13.14 -13.54
CA ASN A 36 -5.35 -11.79 -13.82
C ASN A 36 -5.02 -10.79 -12.71
N LEU A 37 -4.98 -11.22 -11.44
CA LEU A 37 -4.59 -10.37 -10.31
C LEU A 37 -3.07 -10.10 -10.28
N VAL A 38 -2.25 -11.11 -10.56
CA VAL A 38 -0.78 -10.99 -10.60
C VAL A 38 -0.33 -10.08 -11.75
N PHE A 39 -0.98 -10.15 -12.92
CA PHE A 39 -0.63 -9.31 -14.07
C PHE A 39 -0.78 -7.81 -13.81
N LYS A 40 -1.69 -7.41 -12.93
CA LYS A 40 -1.91 -6.00 -12.58
C LYS A 40 -0.77 -5.38 -11.79
N THR A 41 0.13 -6.19 -11.23
CA THR A 41 1.26 -5.71 -10.42
C THR A 41 2.55 -5.53 -11.21
N PHE A 42 2.58 -5.96 -12.48
CA PHE A 42 3.80 -5.94 -13.27
C PHE A 42 4.08 -4.51 -13.78
N ILE A 43 5.18 -3.94 -13.33
CA ILE A 43 5.72 -2.70 -13.87
C ILE A 43 6.75 -3.11 -14.93
N GLU A 44 6.46 -2.82 -16.21
CA GLU A 44 7.37 -3.10 -17.32
C GLU A 44 8.52 -2.10 -17.32
N PHE A 45 9.75 -2.58 -17.08
CA PHE A 45 10.96 -1.75 -16.97
C PHE A 45 11.62 -1.38 -18.29
N ASN A 46 11.15 -1.91 -19.39
CA ASN A 46 11.79 -1.72 -20.70
C ASN A 46 11.38 -0.43 -21.40
N LYS A 47 10.63 0.47 -20.72
CA LYS A 47 10.17 1.73 -21.28
C LYS A 47 11.07 2.89 -20.87
N VAL A 48 11.20 3.86 -21.75
CA VAL A 48 11.81 5.16 -21.43
C VAL A 48 10.94 5.84 -20.37
N TYR A 49 11.55 6.44 -19.37
CA TYR A 49 10.85 7.17 -18.33
C TYR A 49 11.55 8.49 -17.99
N HIS A 50 10.78 9.42 -17.46
CA HIS A 50 11.29 10.66 -16.88
C HIS A 50 10.72 10.86 -15.47
N TRP A 51 11.48 11.49 -14.59
CA TRP A 51 11.05 11.78 -13.23
C TRP A 51 10.16 13.02 -13.20
N LYS A 52 9.02 12.91 -12.55
CA LYS A 52 8.10 14.02 -12.33
C LYS A 52 7.78 14.17 -10.85
N LEU A 53 7.84 15.41 -10.35
CA LEU A 53 7.53 15.75 -8.97
C LEU A 53 6.02 15.93 -8.81
N PHE A 54 5.45 15.26 -7.80
CA PHE A 54 4.06 15.39 -7.41
C PHE A 54 3.96 15.73 -5.93
N ARG A 55 2.96 16.50 -5.54
CA ARG A 55 2.52 16.59 -4.16
C ARG A 55 1.66 15.37 -3.84
N ILE A 56 1.90 14.70 -2.72
CA ILE A 56 1.16 13.47 -2.37
C ILE A 56 -0.35 13.73 -2.32
N GLY A 57 -0.78 14.86 -1.75
CA GLY A 57 -2.19 15.26 -1.70
C GLY A 57 -2.86 15.52 -3.05
N ASP A 58 -2.09 15.61 -4.14
CA ASP A 58 -2.65 15.69 -5.50
C ASP A 58 -2.91 14.29 -6.09
N LEU A 59 -2.30 13.25 -5.51
CA LEU A 59 -2.41 11.85 -5.96
C LEU A 59 -3.42 11.06 -5.14
N ILE A 60 -3.49 11.30 -3.83
CA ILE A 60 -4.33 10.55 -2.90
C ILE A 60 -5.13 11.48 -1.98
N GLU A 61 -6.26 11.00 -1.50
CA GLU A 61 -7.11 11.71 -0.53
C GLU A 61 -7.49 10.82 0.64
N LEU A 62 -7.57 11.42 1.83
CA LEU A 62 -7.93 10.73 3.07
C LEU A 62 -9.35 10.19 3.01
N VAL A 63 -9.53 8.95 3.48
CA VAL A 63 -10.84 8.33 3.69
C VAL A 63 -11.06 8.10 5.18
N ASN A 64 -12.20 8.55 5.69
CA ASN A 64 -12.58 8.31 7.07
C ASN A 64 -13.22 6.92 7.21
N ILE A 65 -12.51 6.00 7.85
CA ILE A 65 -12.97 4.62 8.09
C ILE A 65 -13.55 4.52 9.50
N LYS A 66 -14.84 4.20 9.57
CA LYS A 66 -15.57 4.07 10.85
C LYS A 66 -15.34 2.71 11.51
N LYS A 67 -15.36 1.62 10.72
CA LYS A 67 -15.20 0.25 11.21
C LYS A 67 -13.72 -0.12 11.29
N ARG A 68 -13.21 -0.29 12.52
CA ARG A 68 -11.80 -0.61 12.79
C ARG A 68 -11.71 -1.78 13.77
N PHE A 69 -10.61 -2.52 13.72
CA PHE A 69 -10.46 -3.76 14.46
C PHE A 69 -9.24 -3.71 15.38
N LYS A 70 -9.30 -4.51 16.45
CA LYS A 70 -8.16 -4.78 17.36
C LYS A 70 -7.60 -6.16 17.05
N VAL A 71 -6.27 -6.27 16.96
CA VAL A 71 -5.58 -7.52 16.65
C VAL A 71 -6.04 -8.67 17.57
N ASN A 72 -6.13 -8.41 18.88
CA ASN A 72 -6.41 -9.45 19.88
C ASN A 72 -7.89 -9.88 19.95
N ASN A 73 -8.81 -9.05 19.47
CA ASN A 73 -10.26 -9.26 19.61
C ASN A 73 -10.94 -9.64 18.29
N SER A 74 -10.17 -9.95 17.26
CA SER A 74 -10.72 -10.29 15.94
C SER A 74 -10.68 -11.79 15.70
N GLU A 75 -11.80 -12.35 15.27
CA GLU A 75 -11.94 -13.76 14.91
C GLU A 75 -11.21 -14.07 13.60
N LYS A 76 -10.70 -15.30 13.49
CA LYS A 76 -10.00 -15.77 12.29
C LYS A 76 -10.95 -15.80 11.08
N GLY A 77 -10.46 -15.37 9.93
CA GLY A 77 -11.23 -15.35 8.68
C GLY A 77 -10.35 -15.18 7.44
N ILE A 78 -10.89 -14.52 6.43
CA ILE A 78 -10.31 -14.41 5.11
C ILE A 78 -9.82 -12.99 4.75
N TYR A 79 -10.20 -11.96 5.52
CA TYR A 79 -9.85 -10.57 5.23
C TYR A 79 -8.55 -10.18 5.93
N PRO A 80 -7.56 -9.64 5.18
CA PRO A 80 -6.31 -9.21 5.77
C PRO A 80 -6.51 -8.02 6.71
N LEU A 81 -5.99 -8.12 7.93
CA LEU A 81 -5.95 -7.03 8.91
C LEU A 81 -4.62 -6.29 8.77
N ILE A 82 -4.72 -5.04 8.34
CA ILE A 82 -3.60 -4.14 8.16
C ILE A 82 -3.28 -3.43 9.47
N THR A 83 -2.02 -3.51 9.88
CA THR A 83 -1.49 -2.86 11.07
C THR A 83 -0.18 -2.12 10.77
N ARG A 84 0.56 -1.73 11.81
CA ARG A 84 1.78 -0.93 11.71
C ARG A 84 3.04 -1.75 11.40
N THR A 85 2.93 -2.85 10.65
CA THR A 85 4.09 -3.62 10.21
C THR A 85 4.56 -3.17 8.83
N SER A 86 5.87 -3.26 8.58
CA SER A 86 6.48 -3.03 7.27
C SER A 86 6.52 -4.28 6.38
N LYS A 87 6.13 -5.43 6.91
CA LYS A 87 6.18 -6.73 6.23
C LYS A 87 4.80 -7.10 5.68
N ASP A 88 4.82 -8.01 4.70
CA ASP A 88 3.61 -8.69 4.19
C ASP A 88 2.50 -7.72 3.77
N ASN A 89 2.87 -6.62 3.13
CA ASN A 89 1.97 -5.53 2.70
C ASN A 89 1.14 -4.93 3.86
N GLY A 90 1.70 -4.92 5.07
CA GLY A 90 1.04 -4.43 6.29
C GLY A 90 0.13 -5.45 6.99
N ILE A 91 0.07 -6.69 6.51
CA ILE A 91 -0.83 -7.72 7.03
C ILE A 91 -0.25 -8.37 8.29
N THR A 92 -1.01 -8.38 9.37
CA THR A 92 -0.65 -9.09 10.62
C THR A 92 -1.36 -10.43 10.74
N LYS A 93 -2.62 -10.48 10.37
CA LYS A 93 -3.43 -11.72 10.38
C LYS A 93 -4.63 -11.58 9.44
N PHE A 94 -5.41 -12.63 9.30
CA PHE A 94 -6.67 -12.64 8.56
C PHE A 94 -7.85 -12.77 9.52
N ILE A 95 -8.88 -11.95 9.33
CA ILE A 95 -10.07 -11.89 10.19
C ILE A 95 -11.36 -12.08 9.40
N ASN A 96 -12.47 -12.30 10.10
CA ASN A 96 -13.77 -12.65 9.49
C ASN A 96 -14.57 -11.45 8.95
N GLU A 97 -14.10 -10.23 9.20
CA GLU A 97 -14.75 -9.00 8.76
C GLU A 97 -13.77 -8.06 8.08
N TYR A 98 -14.28 -7.13 7.27
CA TYR A 98 -13.48 -6.08 6.60
C TYR A 98 -13.97 -4.67 6.97
N SER A 99 -13.08 -3.70 6.81
CA SER A 99 -13.37 -2.27 6.93
C SER A 99 -13.70 -1.62 5.60
N ILE A 100 -13.07 -2.11 4.52
CA ILE A 100 -12.99 -1.47 3.21
C ILE A 100 -13.07 -2.54 2.14
N ASP A 101 -13.93 -2.33 1.14
CA ASP A 101 -14.13 -3.22 -0.02
C ASP A 101 -13.73 -2.58 -1.36
N PHE A 102 -13.13 -1.41 -1.33
CA PHE A 102 -12.62 -0.70 -2.50
C PHE A 102 -11.09 -0.58 -2.46
N ASN A 103 -10.48 -0.31 -3.62
CA ASN A 103 -9.04 -0.14 -3.75
C ASN A 103 -8.55 1.08 -2.95
N CYS A 104 -7.52 0.89 -2.14
CA CYS A 104 -7.04 1.95 -1.26
C CYS A 104 -5.55 1.85 -0.95
N PHE A 105 -5.00 2.94 -0.40
CA PHE A 105 -3.68 2.99 0.22
C PHE A 105 -3.82 2.97 1.73
N THR A 106 -2.88 2.33 2.39
CA THR A 106 -2.72 2.43 3.85
C THR A 106 -1.36 3.01 4.18
N ILE A 107 -1.30 3.92 5.16
CA ILE A 107 -0.05 4.50 5.65
C ILE A 107 0.00 4.37 7.17
N ALA A 108 1.12 3.84 7.69
CA ALA A 108 1.38 3.74 9.11
C ALA A 108 1.98 5.05 9.64
N PRO A 109 1.28 5.80 10.51
CA PRO A 109 1.81 7.04 11.11
C PRO A 109 2.71 6.79 12.32
N SER A 110 2.73 5.56 12.83
CA SER A 110 3.57 5.11 13.94
C SER A 110 3.94 3.64 13.77
N GLY A 111 4.86 3.12 14.57
CA GLY A 111 5.43 1.79 14.39
C GLY A 111 6.39 1.80 13.20
N SER A 112 6.07 1.11 12.13
CA SER A 112 6.79 1.22 10.84
C SER A 112 6.34 2.49 10.11
N VAL A 113 6.84 3.64 10.58
CA VAL A 113 6.41 4.97 10.12
C VAL A 113 6.68 5.17 8.63
N GLY A 114 5.67 5.62 7.89
CA GLY A 114 5.79 6.03 6.50
C GLY A 114 5.64 4.91 5.48
N TYR A 115 5.52 3.64 5.89
CA TYR A 115 5.22 2.57 4.94
C TYR A 115 3.82 2.76 4.37
N CYS A 116 3.76 2.88 3.05
CA CYS A 116 2.56 3.01 2.25
C CYS A 116 2.35 1.73 1.42
N PHE A 117 1.20 1.11 1.57
CA PHE A 117 0.82 -0.07 0.79
C PHE A 117 -0.46 0.18 0.01
N TYR A 118 -0.53 -0.36 -1.20
CA TYR A 118 -1.74 -0.37 -2.00
C TYR A 118 -2.44 -1.71 -1.91
N HIS A 119 -3.76 -1.68 -1.77
CA HIS A 119 -4.60 -2.86 -1.63
C HIS A 119 -5.71 -2.80 -2.69
N ASP A 120 -5.76 -3.78 -3.56
CA ASP A 120 -6.80 -3.98 -4.56
C ASP A 120 -7.73 -5.17 -4.21
N TYR A 121 -7.81 -5.48 -2.94
CA TYR A 121 -8.67 -6.47 -2.31
C TYR A 121 -9.27 -5.90 -1.01
N PRO A 122 -10.41 -6.45 -0.52
CA PRO A 122 -11.01 -6.01 0.74
C PRO A 122 -10.05 -6.20 1.92
N ILE A 123 -9.95 -5.18 2.77
CA ILE A 123 -9.07 -5.17 3.95
C ILE A 123 -9.81 -4.75 5.21
N ALA A 124 -9.31 -5.19 6.35
CA ALA A 124 -9.59 -4.62 7.66
C ALA A 124 -8.42 -3.74 8.11
N VAL A 125 -8.66 -2.72 8.89
CA VAL A 125 -7.62 -1.84 9.43
C VAL A 125 -7.72 -1.70 10.94
N ASP A 126 -6.58 -1.54 11.60
CA ASP A 126 -6.53 -1.20 13.02
C ASP A 126 -6.90 0.29 13.29
N GLY A 127 -6.93 0.68 14.56
CA GLY A 127 -7.35 2.02 14.97
C GLY A 127 -6.43 3.16 14.52
N ILE A 128 -5.21 2.87 14.10
CA ILE A 128 -4.15 3.88 13.87
C ILE A 128 -3.87 4.09 12.39
N ILE A 129 -3.98 3.06 11.57
CA ILE A 129 -3.69 3.11 10.14
C ILE A 129 -4.52 4.19 9.46
N LYS A 130 -3.87 5.02 8.64
CA LYS A 130 -4.51 6.00 7.78
C LYS A 130 -4.81 5.39 6.43
N VAL A 131 -6.01 5.64 5.93
CA VAL A 131 -6.51 5.09 4.67
C VAL A 131 -6.74 6.22 3.68
N PHE A 132 -6.29 6.01 2.47
CA PHE A 132 -6.42 6.97 1.38
C PHE A 132 -6.95 6.27 0.13
N LYS A 133 -7.70 6.97 -0.69
CA LYS A 133 -8.06 6.53 -2.04
C LYS A 133 -7.28 7.29 -3.10
N LEU A 134 -7.13 6.67 -4.27
CA LEU A 134 -6.51 7.27 -5.43
C LEU A 134 -7.40 8.39 -5.98
N LYS A 135 -6.81 9.54 -6.29
CA LYS A 135 -7.40 10.57 -7.14
C LYS A 135 -7.25 10.19 -8.61
N GLU A 136 -7.96 10.90 -9.49
CA GLU A 136 -7.88 10.66 -10.92
C GLU A 136 -6.45 10.84 -11.44
N THR A 137 -5.85 9.75 -11.92
CA THR A 137 -4.50 9.72 -12.49
C THR A 137 -4.31 8.44 -13.32
N ASN A 138 -3.42 8.51 -14.31
CA ASN A 138 -2.99 7.34 -15.10
C ASN A 138 -1.76 6.64 -14.52
N ILE A 139 -1.25 7.11 -13.37
CA ILE A 139 -0.06 6.52 -12.74
C ILE A 139 -0.47 5.23 -12.03
N ASN A 140 0.34 4.18 -12.21
CA ASN A 140 0.13 2.91 -11.53
C ASN A 140 0.14 3.10 -9.99
N PRO A 141 -0.93 2.69 -9.28
CA PRO A 141 -1.04 2.91 -7.84
C PRO A 141 0.01 2.17 -7.01
N HIS A 142 0.50 1.02 -7.45
CA HIS A 142 1.60 0.32 -6.79
C HIS A 142 2.90 1.13 -6.84
N LEU A 143 3.15 1.78 -7.99
CA LEU A 143 4.29 2.69 -8.13
C LEU A 143 4.16 3.90 -7.21
N ILE A 144 2.97 4.48 -7.12
CA ILE A 144 2.68 5.58 -6.18
C ILE A 144 2.99 5.14 -4.73
N ALA A 145 2.46 4.00 -4.29
CA ALA A 145 2.67 3.49 -2.93
C ALA A 145 4.15 3.27 -2.61
N MET A 146 4.89 2.68 -3.54
CA MET A 146 6.32 2.44 -3.40
C MET A 146 7.11 3.74 -3.29
N MET A 147 6.82 4.74 -4.12
CA MET A 147 7.53 6.01 -4.11
C MET A 147 7.19 6.85 -2.88
N ILE A 148 5.94 6.81 -2.41
CA ILE A 148 5.53 7.42 -1.14
C ILE A 148 6.30 6.78 0.03
N THR A 149 6.36 5.45 0.10
CA THR A 149 7.13 4.73 1.12
C THR A 149 8.58 5.20 1.13
N ASN A 150 9.26 5.16 -0.01
CA ASN A 150 10.67 5.56 -0.10
C ASN A 150 10.91 6.99 0.37
N ASN A 151 9.99 7.91 0.09
CA ASN A 151 10.08 9.29 0.54
C ASN A 151 9.84 9.42 2.06
N LEU A 152 8.79 8.83 2.58
CA LEU A 152 8.36 9.03 3.96
C LEU A 152 9.27 8.33 4.98
N ILE A 153 9.72 7.10 4.72
CA ILE A 153 10.59 6.36 5.66
C ILE A 153 11.96 7.02 5.86
N ASN A 154 12.41 7.83 4.92
CA ASN A 154 13.67 8.56 5.01
C ASN A 154 13.53 9.91 5.74
N LYS A 155 12.31 10.41 5.94
CA LYS A 155 12.04 11.73 6.53
C LYS A 155 11.42 11.65 7.91
N TYR A 156 10.65 10.61 8.19
CA TYR A 156 9.85 10.49 9.40
C TYR A 156 10.23 9.25 10.21
N SER A 157 10.10 9.38 11.52
CA SER A 157 10.42 8.34 12.48
C SER A 157 9.50 8.44 13.70
N TYR A 158 9.69 7.57 14.69
CA TYR A 158 8.96 7.65 15.94
C TYR A 158 9.11 9.02 16.64
N THR A 159 10.30 9.61 16.57
CA THR A 159 10.61 10.91 17.21
C THR A 159 10.19 12.11 16.36
N ASN A 160 10.13 11.95 15.04
CA ASN A 160 9.61 12.95 14.09
C ASN A 160 8.29 12.45 13.52
N GLY A 161 7.22 12.58 14.30
CA GLY A 161 5.91 11.99 14.03
C GLY A 161 5.30 12.40 12.68
N LEU A 162 4.71 11.43 12.01
CA LEU A 162 4.02 11.59 10.74
C LEU A 162 2.53 11.91 10.98
N THR A 163 2.07 13.06 10.51
CA THR A 163 0.66 13.47 10.55
C THR A 163 0.02 13.42 9.16
N ILE A 164 -1.30 13.46 9.09
CA ILE A 164 -2.03 13.52 7.81
C ILE A 164 -1.60 14.73 6.99
N ASP A 165 -1.49 15.91 7.62
CA ASP A 165 -1.07 17.13 6.93
C ASP A 165 0.35 17.02 6.38
N LYS A 166 1.27 16.40 7.13
CA LYS A 166 2.62 16.12 6.65
C LYS A 166 2.59 15.17 5.45
N ILE A 167 1.83 14.07 5.50
CA ILE A 167 1.67 13.15 4.38
C ILE A 167 1.22 13.89 3.12
N LEU A 168 0.12 14.63 3.22
CA LEU A 168 -0.52 15.26 2.05
C LEU A 168 0.29 16.44 1.48
N ASN A 169 1.12 17.08 2.28
CA ASN A 169 1.97 18.21 1.85
C ASN A 169 3.36 17.80 1.37
N GLU A 170 3.80 16.57 1.61
CA GLU A 170 5.05 16.06 1.06
C GLU A 170 5.00 15.96 -0.46
N THR A 171 6.17 16.10 -1.07
CA THR A 171 6.36 15.89 -2.50
C THR A 171 7.12 14.60 -2.75
N VAL A 172 6.81 13.94 -3.85
CA VAL A 172 7.40 12.66 -4.24
C VAL A 172 7.75 12.68 -5.73
N ASN A 173 8.95 12.21 -6.07
CA ASN A 173 9.33 11.99 -7.46
C ASN A 173 8.83 10.63 -7.91
N ILE A 174 8.09 10.59 -9.02
CA ILE A 174 7.56 9.36 -9.60
C ILE A 174 8.10 9.22 -11.03
N PRO A 175 8.61 8.03 -11.42
CA PRO A 175 8.98 7.78 -12.81
C PRO A 175 7.70 7.63 -13.64
N ILE A 176 7.58 8.43 -14.67
CA ILE A 176 6.49 8.38 -15.65
C ILE A 176 7.02 7.66 -16.88
N PHE A 177 6.38 6.57 -17.25
CA PHE A 177 6.75 5.74 -18.40
C PHE A 177 5.96 6.20 -19.63
N GLU A 178 6.68 6.31 -20.75
CA GLU A 178 6.12 6.66 -22.08
C GLU A 178 5.72 5.40 -22.87
#